data_9b3afb028df4bc5b0987de76ec70aa5b
#
_entry.id   9b3afb028df4bc5b0987de76ec70aa5b
#
_cell.length_a   1.000
_cell.length_b   1.000
_cell.length_c   1.000
_cell.angle_alpha   90.00
_cell.angle_beta   90.00
_cell.angle_gamma   90.00
#
_symmetry.space_group_name_H-M   'P 1'
#
loop_
_entity.id
_entity.type
_entity.pdbx_description
1 polymer ?
#
loop_
_entity_poly.entity_id
_entity_poly.type
_entity_poly.pdbx_seq_one_letter_code
_entity_poly.pdbx_strand_id
1 'polypeptide(L)'
;MNGAQWVVHALRAQGVQTVFGYPGGAIMPVYDALYDGGVEHLLCRHEQGAAMAAIGYARATGKTGVCIATSGPGATNLITGLADALLDSVPVVAITGQVASPFIGTDAFQEVDVLGMSLSCTKHSFLVQSLEELPRIMAEAFAVANSGRPGPVLVDIPKDIQLASGTLEPYFTTVENVEDFPHADVEQARKMLAQAQKPILYVGGGVGMAQAVPALREFIAVTQMPVACTLKGLGAVEADYPYYLGMLGMHGTKAANFAVQECDLLIAVGARFDDRVTGKLNTFAPNASVIHMDIDPAEMNKLRQAHVALQGDLNSLLPALQQSLKIDAWRQHSAELRTEHTWHYDHPGEAIYAPLLLKQLSDRKPADSVVTTDVGQHQMWSAQHMTYTRPENFITSSGLGTMGFGLPAAVGAQVARPNDTVICISGDGSFMMNVQELGTVKRKQLPLKIVLLDNQRLGMVRQWQQLFFQERYSETTLTDNPDFLMLASAFGIPGQHITRKDQVEAALDTMLNSEGPYLLHVSIDELENVWPLVPPGASNSEMLEKLS
;
A
#
# COMPACT_ATOMS: atom_id res chain seq x y z
N MET A 1 12.77 -20.67 30.50
CA MET A 1 12.26 -19.49 29.77
C MET A 1 10.74 -19.50 29.90
N ASN A 2 10.13 -18.34 30.16
CA ASN A 2 8.67 -18.28 30.14
C ASN A 2 8.14 -18.03 28.73
N GLY A 3 6.80 -18.15 28.53
CA GLY A 3 6.19 -17.98 27.20
C GLY A 3 6.44 -16.60 26.59
N ALA A 4 6.42 -15.54 27.39
CA ALA A 4 6.70 -14.18 26.93
C ALA A 4 8.15 -14.01 26.43
N GLN A 5 9.11 -14.55 27.17
CA GLN A 5 10.51 -14.57 26.74
C GLN A 5 10.70 -15.40 25.47
N TRP A 6 9.92 -16.48 25.31
CA TRP A 6 9.93 -17.27 24.09
C TRP A 6 9.37 -16.49 22.88
N VAL A 7 8.31 -15.72 23.05
CA VAL A 7 7.81 -14.82 21.98
C VAL A 7 8.91 -13.90 21.47
N VAL A 8 9.63 -13.21 22.38
CA VAL A 8 10.74 -12.34 22.00
C VAL A 8 11.88 -13.11 21.32
N HIS A 9 12.19 -14.32 21.84
CA HIS A 9 13.16 -15.20 21.21
C HIS A 9 12.76 -15.61 19.78
N ALA A 10 11.49 -16.00 19.58
CA ALA A 10 10.95 -16.36 18.27
C ALA A 10 10.99 -15.18 17.29
N LEU A 11 10.61 -13.98 17.72
CA LEU A 11 10.73 -12.77 16.89
C LEU A 11 12.16 -12.52 16.41
N ARG A 12 13.14 -12.66 17.31
CA ARG A 12 14.56 -12.53 16.94
C ARG A 12 14.99 -13.61 15.95
N ALA A 13 14.55 -14.86 16.15
CA ALA A 13 14.86 -15.97 15.25
C ALA A 13 14.29 -15.75 13.84
N GLN A 14 13.15 -15.05 13.72
CA GLN A 14 12.55 -14.62 12.45
C GLN A 14 13.20 -13.34 11.86
N GLY A 15 14.24 -12.81 12.49
CA GLY A 15 14.95 -11.62 12.02
C GLY A 15 14.20 -10.30 12.25
N VAL A 16 13.19 -10.30 13.13
CA VAL A 16 12.43 -9.09 13.48
C VAL A 16 13.35 -8.16 14.29
N GLN A 17 13.49 -6.94 13.81
CA GLN A 17 14.30 -5.91 14.47
C GLN A 17 13.43 -4.94 15.26
N THR A 18 12.25 -4.61 14.75
CA THR A 18 11.33 -3.63 15.35
C THR A 18 9.92 -4.17 15.37
N VAL A 19 9.22 -3.92 16.46
CA VAL A 19 7.78 -4.17 16.64
C VAL A 19 7.06 -2.86 16.98
N PHE A 20 5.83 -2.72 16.51
CA PHE A 20 4.99 -1.57 16.73
C PHE A 20 3.86 -1.93 17.69
N GLY A 21 3.52 -1.10 18.65
CA GLY A 21 2.46 -1.51 19.56
C GLY A 21 2.09 -0.51 20.63
N TYR A 22 1.14 -0.94 21.45
CA TYR A 22 0.68 -0.22 22.63
C TYR A 22 0.51 -1.20 23.80
N PRO A 23 1.10 -0.93 24.98
CA PRO A 23 1.05 -1.83 26.11
C PRO A 23 -0.33 -1.88 26.77
N GLY A 24 -0.62 -3.02 27.44
CA GLY A 24 -1.83 -3.20 28.22
C GLY A 24 -1.74 -4.43 29.12
N GLY A 25 -2.76 -4.65 29.94
CA GLY A 25 -2.72 -5.63 31.04
C GLY A 25 -2.49 -7.09 30.63
N ALA A 26 -3.11 -7.52 29.51
CA ALA A 26 -3.04 -8.91 29.07
C ALA A 26 -1.76 -9.23 28.28
N ILE A 27 -1.04 -8.24 27.75
CA ILE A 27 0.21 -8.41 27.02
C ILE A 27 1.45 -7.99 27.85
N MET A 28 1.23 -7.57 29.09
CA MET A 28 2.30 -7.05 29.97
C MET A 28 3.51 -7.99 30.09
N PRO A 29 3.37 -9.33 30.18
CA PRO A 29 4.54 -10.20 30.27
C PRO A 29 5.43 -10.15 29.02
N VAL A 30 4.86 -9.98 27.82
CA VAL A 30 5.64 -9.81 26.59
C VAL A 30 6.39 -8.46 26.61
N TYR A 31 5.76 -7.39 27.12
CA TYR A 31 6.43 -6.09 27.28
C TYR A 31 7.55 -6.13 28.30
N ASP A 32 7.40 -6.89 29.38
CA ASP A 32 8.46 -7.15 30.36
C ASP A 32 9.64 -7.89 29.71
N ALA A 33 9.37 -8.91 28.91
CA ALA A 33 10.40 -9.63 28.16
C ALA A 33 11.10 -8.76 27.09
N LEU A 34 10.40 -7.82 26.46
CA LEU A 34 10.99 -6.86 25.51
C LEU A 34 11.94 -5.88 26.20
N TYR A 35 11.76 -5.60 27.51
CA TYR A 35 12.64 -4.74 28.28
C TYR A 35 14.08 -5.28 28.35
N ASP A 36 14.24 -6.60 28.38
CA ASP A 36 15.56 -7.25 28.37
C ASP A 36 16.30 -7.09 27.02
N GLY A 37 15.63 -6.57 26.00
CA GLY A 37 16.20 -6.19 24.72
C GLY A 37 16.17 -7.28 23.65
N GLY A 38 16.77 -6.95 22.52
CA GLY A 38 16.92 -7.84 21.36
C GLY A 38 15.91 -7.61 20.24
N VAL A 39 14.80 -6.96 20.53
CA VAL A 39 13.84 -6.43 19.55
C VAL A 39 13.47 -5.01 19.99
N GLU A 40 13.56 -4.03 19.09
CA GLU A 40 13.16 -2.66 19.38
C GLU A 40 11.64 -2.57 19.41
N HIS A 41 11.08 -1.92 20.45
CA HIS A 41 9.66 -1.60 20.50
C HIS A 41 9.43 -0.12 20.19
N LEU A 42 8.57 0.17 19.21
CA LEU A 42 8.12 1.51 18.90
C LEU A 42 6.71 1.72 19.43
N LEU A 43 6.60 2.63 20.41
CA LEU A 43 5.31 2.98 21.00
C LEU A 43 4.52 3.89 20.05
N CYS A 44 3.49 3.33 19.43
CA CYS A 44 2.45 4.07 18.72
C CYS A 44 1.46 4.71 19.72
N ARG A 45 0.54 5.52 19.24
CA ARG A 45 -0.46 6.19 20.10
C ARG A 45 -1.84 5.56 20.00
N HIS A 46 -2.00 4.62 19.06
CA HIS A 46 -3.20 3.84 18.85
C HIS A 46 -2.82 2.51 18.17
N GLU A 47 -3.50 1.42 18.47
CA GLU A 47 -3.17 0.11 17.90
C GLU A 47 -3.43 0.04 16.39
N GLN A 48 -4.44 0.74 15.88
CA GLN A 48 -4.64 0.92 14.44
C GLN A 48 -3.41 1.55 13.79
N GLY A 49 -2.86 2.61 14.40
CA GLY A 49 -1.61 3.22 13.97
C GLY A 49 -0.43 2.26 14.03
N ALA A 50 -0.37 1.40 15.05
CA ALA A 50 0.67 0.38 15.16
C ALA A 50 0.60 -0.66 14.03
N ALA A 51 -0.59 -1.14 13.68
CA ALA A 51 -0.77 -2.04 12.55
C ALA A 51 -0.41 -1.37 11.22
N MET A 52 -0.81 -0.12 11.00
CA MET A 52 -0.46 0.64 9.79
C MET A 52 1.04 0.95 9.71
N ALA A 53 1.70 1.20 10.85
CA ALA A 53 3.15 1.36 10.89
C ALA A 53 3.87 0.04 10.55
N ALA A 54 3.36 -1.10 11.05
CA ALA A 54 3.88 -2.41 10.66
C ALA A 54 3.72 -2.67 9.15
N ILE A 55 2.59 -2.24 8.53
CA ILE A 55 2.39 -2.29 7.08
C ILE A 55 3.41 -1.41 6.35
N GLY A 56 3.59 -0.17 6.80
CA GLY A 56 4.57 0.75 6.22
C GLY A 56 6.00 0.19 6.27
N TYR A 57 6.37 -0.39 7.42
CA TYR A 57 7.66 -1.07 7.60
C TYR A 57 7.81 -2.27 6.66
N ALA A 58 6.80 -3.13 6.58
CA ALA A 58 6.82 -4.31 5.72
C ALA A 58 7.00 -3.93 4.24
N ARG A 59 6.27 -2.93 3.78
CA ARG A 59 6.35 -2.46 2.39
C ARG A 59 7.68 -1.79 2.06
N ALA A 60 8.25 -1.05 3.01
CA ALA A 60 9.53 -0.36 2.81
C ALA A 60 10.75 -1.31 2.87
N THR A 61 10.63 -2.47 3.54
CA THR A 61 11.72 -3.44 3.72
C THR A 61 11.58 -4.71 2.91
N GLY A 62 10.37 -5.08 2.46
CA GLY A 62 10.05 -6.41 1.93
C GLY A 62 10.04 -7.52 3.00
N LYS A 63 10.06 -7.18 4.30
CA LYS A 63 10.03 -8.13 5.42
C LYS A 63 8.67 -8.10 6.10
N THR A 64 8.37 -9.13 6.89
CA THR A 64 7.13 -9.18 7.68
C THR A 64 7.11 -8.08 8.75
N GLY A 65 6.05 -7.26 8.74
CA GLY A 65 5.79 -6.29 9.80
C GLY A 65 5.22 -6.97 11.04
N VAL A 66 5.51 -6.44 12.23
CA VAL A 66 4.98 -7.01 13.47
C VAL A 66 4.34 -5.92 14.33
N CYS A 67 3.09 -6.15 14.76
CA CYS A 67 2.44 -5.29 15.74
C CYS A 67 1.99 -6.08 16.97
N ILE A 68 1.96 -5.41 18.11
CA ILE A 68 1.64 -6.02 19.42
C ILE A 68 0.58 -5.18 20.12
N ALA A 69 -0.50 -5.83 20.60
CA ALA A 69 -1.57 -5.19 21.33
C ALA A 69 -2.06 -6.02 22.51
N THR A 70 -2.76 -5.40 23.44
CA THR A 70 -3.44 -6.08 24.53
C THR A 70 -4.77 -6.67 24.08
N SER A 71 -5.45 -7.39 24.97
CA SER A 71 -6.80 -7.93 24.77
C SER A 71 -7.87 -6.84 24.65
N GLY A 72 -9.09 -7.25 24.36
CA GLY A 72 -10.25 -6.37 24.30
C GLY A 72 -10.06 -5.23 23.32
N PRO A 73 -10.12 -3.96 23.78
CA PRO A 73 -10.03 -2.79 22.91
C PRO A 73 -8.71 -2.71 22.15
N GLY A 74 -7.59 -3.21 22.68
CA GLY A 74 -6.32 -3.26 21.98
C GLY A 74 -6.37 -4.16 20.74
N ALA A 75 -6.90 -5.36 20.91
CA ALA A 75 -7.07 -6.32 19.81
C ALA A 75 -8.10 -5.84 18.77
N THR A 76 -9.24 -5.28 19.21
CA THR A 76 -10.28 -4.78 18.28
C THR A 76 -9.78 -3.61 17.43
N ASN A 77 -8.92 -2.74 17.97
CA ASN A 77 -8.34 -1.61 17.24
C ASN A 77 -7.37 -2.04 16.13
N LEU A 78 -6.87 -3.28 16.11
CA LEU A 78 -6.02 -3.78 15.03
C LEU A 78 -6.80 -4.13 13.76
N ILE A 79 -8.09 -4.41 13.85
CA ILE A 79 -8.88 -5.05 12.77
C ILE A 79 -8.83 -4.26 11.47
N THR A 80 -8.98 -2.94 11.49
CA THR A 80 -8.87 -2.10 10.29
C THR A 80 -7.49 -2.25 9.62
N GLY A 81 -6.41 -2.23 10.40
CA GLY A 81 -5.06 -2.41 9.86
C GLY A 81 -4.84 -3.82 9.30
N LEU A 82 -5.37 -4.86 9.94
CA LEU A 82 -5.30 -6.23 9.41
C LEU A 82 -6.10 -6.38 8.11
N ALA A 83 -7.30 -5.80 8.02
CA ALA A 83 -8.08 -5.78 6.79
C ALA A 83 -7.34 -5.06 5.64
N ASP A 84 -6.68 -3.94 5.95
CA ASP A 84 -5.84 -3.21 4.99
C ASP A 84 -4.66 -4.08 4.50
N ALA A 85 -3.94 -4.71 5.42
CA ALA A 85 -2.85 -5.63 5.10
C ALA A 85 -3.31 -6.80 4.22
N LEU A 86 -4.49 -7.38 4.50
CA LEU A 86 -5.04 -8.49 3.71
C LEU A 86 -5.37 -8.07 2.28
N LEU A 87 -6.11 -6.96 2.11
CA LEU A 87 -6.50 -6.48 0.79
C LEU A 87 -5.33 -6.00 -0.04
N ASP A 88 -4.29 -5.50 0.62
CA ASP A 88 -3.05 -5.05 -0.02
C ASP A 88 -1.96 -6.13 -0.07
N SER A 89 -2.25 -7.35 0.41
CA SER A 89 -1.33 -8.49 0.37
C SER A 89 0.01 -8.19 1.06
N VAL A 90 -0.04 -7.59 2.25
CA VAL A 90 1.15 -7.23 3.03
C VAL A 90 1.34 -8.23 4.17
N PRO A 91 2.53 -8.87 4.29
CA PRO A 91 2.79 -9.80 5.38
C PRO A 91 2.92 -9.05 6.71
N VAL A 92 1.99 -9.31 7.62
CA VAL A 92 1.99 -8.75 8.98
C VAL A 92 1.70 -9.86 9.97
N VAL A 93 2.45 -9.94 11.06
CA VAL A 93 2.13 -10.77 12.21
C VAL A 93 1.67 -9.87 13.35
N ALA A 94 0.40 -9.98 13.72
CA ALA A 94 -0.18 -9.30 14.87
C ALA A 94 -0.17 -10.23 16.07
N ILE A 95 0.41 -9.79 17.18
CA ILE A 95 0.45 -10.55 18.44
C ILE A 95 -0.47 -9.84 19.44
N THR A 96 -1.51 -10.55 19.90
CA THR A 96 -2.42 -10.03 20.92
C THR A 96 -2.28 -10.80 22.22
N GLY A 97 -2.38 -10.08 23.33
CA GLY A 97 -2.60 -10.73 24.61
C GLY A 97 -4.08 -11.07 24.79
N GLN A 98 -4.37 -12.18 25.45
CA GLN A 98 -5.73 -12.57 25.82
C GLN A 98 -5.82 -12.69 27.35
N VAL A 99 -7.04 -12.63 27.88
CA VAL A 99 -7.29 -12.99 29.28
C VAL A 99 -6.74 -14.39 29.58
N ALA A 100 -6.48 -14.71 30.84
CA ALA A 100 -6.01 -16.06 31.18
C ALA A 100 -7.00 -17.12 30.72
N SER A 101 -6.52 -18.29 30.28
CA SER A 101 -7.28 -19.34 29.63
C SER A 101 -8.60 -19.73 30.35
N PRO A 102 -8.66 -19.82 31.71
CA PRO A 102 -9.91 -20.12 32.40
C PRO A 102 -11.01 -19.07 32.31
N PHE A 103 -10.66 -17.85 31.86
CA PHE A 103 -11.59 -16.72 31.73
C PHE A 103 -12.12 -16.51 30.31
N ILE A 104 -11.61 -17.26 29.35
CA ILE A 104 -12.09 -17.18 27.95
C ILE A 104 -13.51 -17.73 27.87
N GLY A 105 -14.43 -16.95 27.28
CA GLY A 105 -15.86 -17.31 27.18
C GLY A 105 -16.69 -17.02 28.44
N THR A 106 -16.16 -16.20 29.36
CA THR A 106 -16.85 -15.85 30.62
C THR A 106 -17.28 -14.38 30.72
N ASP A 107 -17.11 -13.59 29.63
CA ASP A 107 -17.31 -12.14 29.62
C ASP A 107 -16.39 -11.41 30.63
N ALA A 108 -15.17 -11.92 30.80
CA ALA A 108 -14.18 -11.32 31.68
C ALA A 108 -13.78 -9.91 31.22
N PHE A 109 -13.25 -9.11 32.16
CA PHE A 109 -12.81 -7.75 31.83
C PHE A 109 -11.78 -7.74 30.69
N GLN A 110 -12.08 -6.98 29.64
CA GLN A 110 -11.28 -6.89 28.40
C GLN A 110 -11.13 -8.22 27.63
N GLU A 111 -12.03 -9.14 27.82
CA GLU A 111 -12.15 -10.30 26.92
C GLU A 111 -12.86 -9.90 25.62
N VAL A 112 -12.44 -10.49 24.52
CA VAL A 112 -13.14 -10.45 23.22
C VAL A 112 -12.73 -11.66 22.40
N ASP A 113 -13.66 -12.21 21.61
CA ASP A 113 -13.35 -13.21 20.59
C ASP A 113 -12.64 -12.58 19.39
N VAL A 114 -11.33 -12.35 19.55
CA VAL A 114 -10.52 -11.72 18.51
C VAL A 114 -10.32 -12.66 17.31
N LEU A 115 -10.38 -13.98 17.50
CA LEU A 115 -10.31 -14.95 16.40
C LEU A 115 -11.52 -14.80 15.49
N GLY A 116 -12.73 -14.82 16.06
CA GLY A 116 -13.95 -14.59 15.29
C GLY A 116 -13.96 -13.25 14.54
N MET A 117 -13.50 -12.19 15.20
CA MET A 117 -13.40 -10.86 14.58
C MET A 117 -12.38 -10.79 13.45
N SER A 118 -11.24 -11.45 13.57
CA SER A 118 -10.14 -11.41 12.60
C SER A 118 -10.29 -12.39 11.44
N LEU A 119 -11.24 -13.32 11.50
CA LEU A 119 -11.40 -14.41 10.53
C LEU A 119 -11.49 -13.94 9.08
N SER A 120 -12.19 -12.84 8.82
CA SER A 120 -12.33 -12.25 7.48
C SER A 120 -11.24 -11.25 7.12
N CYS A 121 -10.37 -10.89 8.06
CA CYS A 121 -9.36 -9.85 7.93
C CYS A 121 -7.92 -10.38 7.95
N THR A 122 -7.74 -11.70 8.04
CA THR A 122 -6.44 -12.37 8.12
C THR A 122 -6.38 -13.58 7.20
N LYS A 123 -5.16 -14.02 6.87
CA LYS A 123 -4.96 -15.34 6.24
C LYS A 123 -5.22 -16.47 7.23
N HIS A 124 -4.83 -16.26 8.47
CA HIS A 124 -5.06 -17.19 9.56
C HIS A 124 -4.98 -16.49 10.91
N SER A 125 -5.67 -17.06 11.91
CA SER A 125 -5.62 -16.58 13.29
C SER A 125 -5.44 -17.78 14.23
N PHE A 126 -4.45 -17.67 15.11
CA PHE A 126 -4.12 -18.70 16.10
C PHE A 126 -4.54 -18.25 17.51
N LEU A 127 -5.15 -19.14 18.28
CA LEU A 127 -5.21 -19.03 19.73
C LEU A 127 -4.24 -20.06 20.32
N VAL A 128 -3.24 -19.59 21.07
CA VAL A 128 -2.29 -20.47 21.75
C VAL A 128 -2.96 -21.12 22.95
N GLN A 129 -3.03 -22.45 22.98
CA GLN A 129 -3.73 -23.21 24.04
C GLN A 129 -2.76 -23.77 25.09
N SER A 130 -1.50 -23.94 24.76
CA SER A 130 -0.48 -24.39 25.70
C SER A 130 0.89 -23.79 25.40
N LEU A 131 1.79 -23.82 26.39
CA LEU A 131 3.16 -23.33 26.22
C LEU A 131 3.92 -24.11 25.13
N GLU A 132 3.65 -25.42 25.02
CA GLU A 132 4.32 -26.34 24.09
C GLU A 132 3.97 -26.03 22.63
N GLU A 133 2.80 -25.44 22.35
CA GLU A 133 2.39 -25.04 21.00
C GLU A 133 3.07 -23.76 20.51
N LEU A 134 3.54 -22.92 21.42
CA LEU A 134 4.04 -21.59 21.11
C LEU A 134 5.15 -21.56 20.05
N PRO A 135 6.18 -22.45 20.09
CA PRO A 135 7.22 -22.49 19.07
C PRO A 135 6.67 -22.76 17.67
N ARG A 136 5.77 -23.74 17.55
CA ARG A 136 5.14 -24.12 16.29
C ARG A 136 4.28 -22.96 15.75
N ILE A 137 3.39 -22.42 16.57
CA ILE A 137 2.47 -21.36 16.18
C ILE A 137 3.24 -20.10 15.72
N MET A 138 4.26 -19.69 16.45
CA MET A 138 5.07 -18.53 16.06
C MET A 138 5.79 -18.75 14.72
N ALA A 139 6.35 -19.94 14.49
CA ALA A 139 6.99 -20.25 13.21
C ALA A 139 5.98 -20.31 12.05
N GLU A 140 4.84 -20.98 12.24
CA GLU A 140 3.76 -21.09 11.27
C GLU A 140 3.15 -19.71 10.94
N ALA A 141 2.99 -18.83 11.92
CA ALA A 141 2.46 -17.49 11.69
C ALA A 141 3.29 -16.70 10.65
N PHE A 142 4.62 -16.74 10.78
CA PHE A 142 5.50 -16.11 9.79
C PHE A 142 5.50 -16.83 8.44
N ALA A 143 5.50 -18.16 8.45
CA ALA A 143 5.44 -18.94 7.21
C ALA A 143 4.12 -18.67 6.46
N VAL A 144 2.98 -18.69 7.13
CA VAL A 144 1.67 -18.41 6.53
C VAL A 144 1.58 -16.97 6.03
N ALA A 145 2.08 -15.99 6.79
CA ALA A 145 2.07 -14.58 6.37
C ALA A 145 2.80 -14.36 5.04
N ASN A 146 3.85 -15.12 4.77
CA ASN A 146 4.68 -14.98 3.58
C ASN A 146 4.38 -16.00 2.46
N SER A 147 3.62 -17.06 2.72
CA SER A 147 3.34 -18.12 1.74
C SER A 147 2.38 -17.65 0.64
N GLY A 148 2.61 -18.06 -0.61
CA GLY A 148 1.76 -17.75 -1.74
C GLY A 148 1.53 -16.23 -1.86
N ARG A 149 0.25 -15.80 -1.91
CA ARG A 149 -0.09 -14.39 -1.76
C ARG A 149 0.11 -13.96 -0.30
N PRO A 150 1.02 -13.01 0.00
CA PRO A 150 1.28 -12.57 1.36
C PRO A 150 0.04 -11.96 2.04
N GLY A 151 0.04 -11.91 3.37
CA GLY A 151 -1.04 -11.28 4.11
C GLY A 151 -0.88 -11.41 5.63
N PRO A 152 -1.78 -10.80 6.40
CA PRO A 152 -1.69 -10.77 7.86
C PRO A 152 -2.07 -12.09 8.51
N VAL A 153 -1.42 -12.36 9.65
CA VAL A 153 -1.72 -13.46 10.55
C VAL A 153 -1.81 -12.92 11.97
N LEU A 154 -2.79 -13.38 12.74
CA LEU A 154 -2.94 -13.01 14.15
C LEU A 154 -2.57 -14.17 15.05
N VAL A 155 -1.85 -13.89 16.14
CA VAL A 155 -1.50 -14.85 17.20
C VAL A 155 -1.99 -14.28 18.52
N ASP A 156 -3.02 -14.91 19.08
CA ASP A 156 -3.64 -14.53 20.36
C ASP A 156 -3.10 -15.41 21.49
N ILE A 157 -2.49 -14.78 22.52
CA ILE A 157 -1.74 -15.52 23.55
C ILE A 157 -2.32 -15.23 24.93
N PRO A 158 -2.99 -16.21 25.58
CA PRO A 158 -3.49 -16.08 26.94
C PRO A 158 -2.39 -15.72 27.95
N LYS A 159 -2.73 -14.88 28.92
CA LYS A 159 -1.77 -14.34 29.90
C LYS A 159 -1.09 -15.41 30.75
N ASP A 160 -1.82 -16.46 31.14
CA ASP A 160 -1.26 -17.61 31.89
C ASP A 160 -0.21 -18.36 31.07
N ILE A 161 -0.40 -18.51 29.75
CA ILE A 161 0.59 -19.12 28.84
C ILE A 161 1.84 -18.23 28.69
N GLN A 162 1.66 -16.90 28.61
CA GLN A 162 2.79 -15.97 28.61
C GLN A 162 3.66 -16.12 29.86
N LEU A 163 3.05 -16.41 31.02
CA LEU A 163 3.71 -16.55 32.31
C LEU A 163 4.22 -17.97 32.57
N ALA A 164 3.66 -18.97 31.91
CA ALA A 164 4.06 -20.38 32.09
C ALA A 164 5.53 -20.57 31.69
N SER A 165 6.28 -21.35 32.48
CA SER A 165 7.70 -21.62 32.28
C SER A 165 7.95 -23.07 31.88
N GLY A 166 8.84 -23.29 30.94
CA GLY A 166 9.21 -24.62 30.46
C GLY A 166 10.46 -24.59 29.57
N THR A 167 10.89 -25.80 29.21
CA THR A 167 11.91 -25.99 28.17
C THR A 167 11.19 -26.21 26.85
N LEU A 168 11.42 -25.33 25.88
CA LEU A 168 10.81 -25.38 24.56
C LEU A 168 11.90 -25.60 23.50
N GLU A 169 11.58 -26.42 22.51
CA GLU A 169 12.47 -26.65 21.37
C GLU A 169 12.06 -25.76 20.20
N PRO A 170 13.04 -25.17 19.47
CA PRO A 170 12.75 -24.41 18.26
C PRO A 170 12.02 -25.25 17.22
N TYR A 171 11.01 -24.66 16.57
CA TYR A 171 10.30 -25.28 15.46
C TYR A 171 10.67 -24.56 14.16
N PHE A 172 10.94 -25.32 13.12
CA PHE A 172 11.27 -24.79 11.80
C PHE A 172 10.24 -25.24 10.78
N THR A 173 9.71 -24.30 10.04
CA THR A 173 8.83 -24.59 8.91
C THR A 173 9.66 -24.80 7.63
N THR A 174 9.28 -25.78 6.83
CA THR A 174 9.75 -25.93 5.45
C THR A 174 8.81 -25.17 4.54
N VAL A 175 9.30 -24.17 3.83
CA VAL A 175 8.54 -23.52 2.75
C VAL A 175 8.70 -24.39 1.50
N GLU A 176 7.61 -24.97 1.02
CA GLU A 176 7.61 -25.61 -0.29
C GLU A 176 7.66 -24.54 -1.37
N ASN A 177 8.74 -24.50 -2.13
CA ASN A 177 8.81 -23.70 -3.34
C ASN A 177 8.00 -24.39 -4.44
N VAL A 178 6.93 -23.75 -4.90
CA VAL A 178 6.19 -24.17 -6.09
C VAL A 178 6.98 -23.70 -7.32
N GLU A 179 7.84 -24.54 -7.84
CA GLU A 179 8.70 -24.19 -9.00
C GLU A 179 8.18 -24.65 -10.36
N ASP A 180 7.11 -25.47 -10.45
CA ASP A 180 6.68 -26.07 -11.72
C ASP A 180 5.40 -25.43 -12.29
N PHE A 181 5.56 -24.65 -13.35
CA PHE A 181 4.46 -24.25 -14.21
C PHE A 181 4.45 -25.10 -15.51
N PRO A 182 3.25 -25.40 -16.09
CA PRO A 182 3.16 -26.28 -17.25
C PRO A 182 3.88 -25.70 -18.48
N HIS A 183 4.90 -26.38 -18.99
CA HIS A 183 5.63 -25.96 -20.20
C HIS A 183 4.70 -25.72 -21.42
N ALA A 184 3.62 -26.49 -21.54
CA ALA A 184 2.65 -26.33 -22.62
C ALA A 184 1.96 -24.98 -22.61
N ASP A 185 1.64 -24.44 -21.43
CA ASP A 185 0.98 -23.14 -21.27
C ASP A 185 1.94 -21.99 -21.57
N VAL A 186 3.22 -22.13 -21.21
CA VAL A 186 4.28 -21.18 -21.57
C VAL A 186 4.44 -21.11 -23.09
N GLU A 187 4.49 -22.26 -23.79
CA GLU A 187 4.59 -22.29 -25.23
C GLU A 187 3.36 -21.69 -25.93
N GLN A 188 2.16 -21.90 -25.36
CA GLN A 188 0.96 -21.27 -25.87
C GLN A 188 1.01 -19.74 -25.68
N ALA A 189 1.43 -19.26 -24.52
CA ALA A 189 1.60 -17.84 -24.24
C ALA A 189 2.62 -17.20 -25.19
N ARG A 190 3.76 -17.87 -25.46
CA ARG A 190 4.76 -17.40 -26.42
C ARG A 190 4.20 -17.28 -27.84
N LYS A 191 3.37 -18.25 -28.28
CA LYS A 191 2.71 -18.19 -29.59
C LYS A 191 1.73 -17.01 -29.65
N MET A 192 0.94 -16.77 -28.60
CA MET A 192 0.03 -15.63 -28.55
C MET A 192 0.80 -14.31 -28.62
N LEU A 193 1.88 -14.17 -27.87
CA LEU A 193 2.77 -13.01 -27.93
C LEU A 193 3.34 -12.77 -29.34
N ALA A 194 3.81 -13.84 -30.03
CA ALA A 194 4.37 -13.71 -31.35
C ALA A 194 3.35 -13.30 -32.43
N GLN A 195 2.07 -13.56 -32.20
CA GLN A 195 0.98 -13.28 -33.15
C GLN A 195 0.31 -11.93 -32.88
N ALA A 196 0.41 -11.40 -31.66
CA ALA A 196 -0.23 -10.15 -31.25
C ALA A 196 0.30 -8.96 -32.06
N GLN A 197 -0.61 -8.07 -32.46
CA GLN A 197 -0.30 -6.82 -33.12
C GLN A 197 -0.35 -5.62 -32.19
N LYS A 198 -1.17 -5.71 -31.13
CA LYS A 198 -1.38 -4.66 -30.13
C LYS A 198 -1.26 -5.20 -28.69
N PRO A 199 -0.16 -5.89 -28.34
CA PRO A 199 0.00 -6.39 -26.99
C PRO A 199 0.26 -5.26 -26.00
N ILE A 200 -0.26 -5.38 -24.77
CA ILE A 200 0.01 -4.45 -23.66
C ILE A 200 0.28 -5.22 -22.37
N LEU A 201 1.26 -4.74 -21.60
CA LEU A 201 1.48 -5.19 -20.22
C LEU A 201 0.59 -4.40 -19.26
N TYR A 202 -0.11 -5.14 -18.42
CA TYR A 202 -0.90 -4.65 -17.31
C TYR A 202 -0.22 -5.08 -16.00
N VAL A 203 0.55 -4.17 -15.40
CA VAL A 203 1.46 -4.45 -14.28
C VAL A 203 0.80 -4.11 -12.96
N GLY A 204 0.63 -5.10 -12.10
CA GLY A 204 0.07 -4.97 -10.77
C GLY A 204 1.09 -4.98 -9.64
N GLY A 205 0.59 -4.90 -8.39
CA GLY A 205 1.41 -4.90 -7.18
C GLY A 205 2.19 -6.19 -6.92
N GLY A 206 1.75 -7.31 -7.53
CA GLY A 206 2.44 -8.60 -7.42
C GLY A 206 3.89 -8.57 -7.89
N VAL A 207 4.23 -7.68 -8.82
CA VAL A 207 5.63 -7.52 -9.29
C VAL A 207 6.56 -7.02 -8.18
N GLY A 208 6.13 -6.02 -7.42
CA GLY A 208 6.90 -5.53 -6.26
C GLY A 208 6.96 -6.58 -5.13
N MET A 209 5.83 -7.23 -4.83
CA MET A 209 5.75 -8.26 -3.78
C MET A 209 6.64 -9.47 -4.08
N ALA A 210 6.71 -9.89 -5.33
CA ALA A 210 7.59 -10.97 -5.80
C ALA A 210 9.06 -10.55 -5.95
N GLN A 211 9.40 -9.26 -5.68
CA GLN A 211 10.71 -8.68 -5.98
C GLN A 211 11.14 -8.91 -7.44
N ALA A 212 10.17 -8.95 -8.36
CA ALA A 212 10.36 -9.26 -9.78
C ALA A 212 10.56 -8.03 -10.67
N VAL A 213 10.82 -6.86 -10.09
CA VAL A 213 11.09 -5.63 -10.85
C VAL A 213 12.26 -5.78 -11.83
N PRO A 214 13.41 -6.38 -11.46
CA PRO A 214 14.50 -6.61 -12.40
C PRO A 214 14.07 -7.49 -13.59
N ALA A 215 13.39 -8.61 -13.32
CA ALA A 215 12.90 -9.52 -14.37
C ALA A 215 11.88 -8.84 -15.29
N LEU A 216 10.98 -8.01 -14.73
CA LEU A 216 10.04 -7.20 -15.52
C LEU A 216 10.77 -6.21 -16.43
N ARG A 217 11.77 -5.49 -15.91
CA ARG A 217 12.53 -4.50 -16.69
C ARG A 217 13.33 -5.15 -17.81
N GLU A 218 13.92 -6.31 -17.58
CA GLU A 218 14.56 -7.11 -18.65
C GLU A 218 13.54 -7.55 -19.70
N PHE A 219 12.38 -8.02 -19.28
CA PHE A 219 11.31 -8.44 -20.16
C PHE A 219 10.84 -7.28 -21.06
N ILE A 220 10.58 -6.10 -20.50
CA ILE A 220 10.16 -4.93 -21.31
C ILE A 220 11.29 -4.38 -22.19
N ALA A 221 12.54 -4.50 -21.79
CA ALA A 221 13.68 -4.09 -22.61
C ALA A 221 13.81 -4.91 -23.90
N VAL A 222 13.49 -6.22 -23.84
CA VAL A 222 13.51 -7.12 -25.00
C VAL A 222 12.24 -7.01 -25.85
N THR A 223 11.08 -7.00 -25.20
CA THR A 223 9.78 -6.99 -25.91
C THR A 223 9.42 -5.61 -26.45
N GLN A 224 9.84 -4.56 -25.78
CA GLN A 224 9.52 -3.16 -26.04
C GLN A 224 8.00 -2.92 -26.17
N MET A 225 7.21 -3.62 -25.35
CA MET A 225 5.76 -3.47 -25.32
C MET A 225 5.33 -2.20 -24.58
N PRO A 226 4.18 -1.60 -24.95
CA PRO A 226 3.52 -0.63 -24.10
C PRO A 226 3.15 -1.22 -22.73
N VAL A 227 3.27 -0.39 -21.69
CA VAL A 227 3.03 -0.80 -20.31
C VAL A 227 2.09 0.18 -19.61
N ALA A 228 1.07 -0.34 -18.95
CA ALA A 228 0.22 0.39 -18.02
C ALA A 228 0.32 -0.26 -16.63
N CYS A 229 0.35 0.56 -15.59
CA CYS A 229 0.48 0.10 -14.20
C CYS A 229 -0.81 0.33 -13.40
N THR A 230 -1.09 -0.55 -12.45
CA THR A 230 -2.05 -0.25 -11.37
C THR A 230 -1.45 0.76 -10.39
N LEU A 231 -2.26 1.28 -9.49
CA LEU A 231 -1.80 2.11 -8.37
C LEU A 231 -0.62 1.45 -7.60
N LYS A 232 -0.68 0.14 -7.35
CA LYS A 232 0.38 -0.62 -6.66
C LYS A 232 1.53 -1.07 -7.58
N GLY A 233 1.37 -0.95 -8.88
CA GLY A 233 2.42 -1.23 -9.87
C GLY A 233 3.32 -0.02 -10.17
N LEU A 234 2.97 1.17 -9.65
CA LEU A 234 3.78 2.38 -9.85
C LEU A 234 5.20 2.18 -9.31
N GLY A 235 6.20 2.60 -10.08
CA GLY A 235 7.62 2.39 -9.78
C GLY A 235 8.20 1.06 -10.28
N ALA A 236 7.39 0.10 -10.73
CA ALA A 236 7.91 -1.13 -11.34
C ALA A 236 8.55 -0.86 -12.71
N VAL A 237 8.03 0.12 -13.45
CA VAL A 237 8.53 0.56 -14.75
C VAL A 237 9.20 1.92 -14.59
N GLU A 238 10.32 2.12 -15.28
CA GLU A 238 11.02 3.39 -15.30
C GLU A 238 10.17 4.47 -15.97
N ALA A 239 10.10 5.66 -15.37
CA ALA A 239 9.22 6.74 -15.81
C ALA A 239 9.60 7.29 -17.21
N ASP A 240 10.86 7.14 -17.60
CA ASP A 240 11.41 7.54 -18.90
C ASP A 240 11.33 6.44 -19.97
N TYR A 241 10.83 5.24 -19.62
CA TYR A 241 10.60 4.19 -20.61
C TYR A 241 9.66 4.70 -21.72
N PRO A 242 10.05 4.66 -22.99
CA PRO A 242 9.35 5.35 -24.10
C PRO A 242 7.88 4.93 -24.26
N TYR A 243 7.55 3.70 -23.89
CA TYR A 243 6.22 3.10 -24.05
C TYR A 243 5.50 2.93 -22.70
N TYR A 244 5.95 3.61 -21.66
CA TYR A 244 5.24 3.67 -20.39
C TYR A 244 4.07 4.64 -20.48
N LEU A 245 2.87 4.14 -20.27
CA LEU A 245 1.62 4.89 -20.44
C LEU A 245 1.07 5.48 -19.13
N GLY A 246 1.69 5.12 -17.99
CA GLY A 246 1.26 5.58 -16.66
C GLY A 246 0.28 4.63 -15.98
N MET A 247 -0.46 5.17 -15.02
CA MET A 247 -1.49 4.44 -14.29
C MET A 247 -2.75 4.28 -15.14
N LEU A 248 -3.39 3.10 -15.09
CA LEU A 248 -4.69 2.83 -15.73
C LEU A 248 -5.82 2.80 -14.70
N GLY A 249 -7.06 2.85 -15.17
CA GLY A 249 -8.27 2.69 -14.38
C GLY A 249 -9.01 4.00 -14.10
N MET A 250 -9.78 4.05 -13.01
CA MET A 250 -10.72 5.13 -12.68
C MET A 250 -10.10 6.54 -12.78
N HIS A 251 -8.91 6.72 -12.24
CA HIS A 251 -8.13 7.95 -12.30
C HIS A 251 -6.82 7.76 -13.10
N GLY A 252 -6.82 6.79 -14.00
CA GLY A 252 -5.68 6.50 -14.87
C GLY A 252 -5.44 7.59 -15.91
N THR A 253 -4.28 7.54 -16.55
CA THR A 253 -4.01 8.41 -17.71
C THR A 253 -4.92 8.03 -18.88
N LYS A 254 -5.28 9.01 -19.69
CA LYS A 254 -6.06 8.74 -20.91
C LYS A 254 -5.32 7.79 -21.84
N ALA A 255 -4.01 7.98 -21.99
CA ALA A 255 -3.16 7.13 -22.82
C ALA A 255 -3.20 5.65 -22.39
N ALA A 256 -3.08 5.37 -21.09
CA ALA A 256 -3.17 4.01 -20.56
C ALA A 256 -4.54 3.39 -20.78
N ASN A 257 -5.61 4.15 -20.45
CA ASN A 257 -6.98 3.66 -20.60
C ASN A 257 -7.34 3.38 -22.07
N PHE A 258 -7.01 4.27 -23.01
CA PHE A 258 -7.25 4.05 -24.43
C PHE A 258 -6.46 2.87 -24.98
N ALA A 259 -5.16 2.79 -24.70
CA ALA A 259 -4.32 1.70 -25.17
C ALA A 259 -4.80 0.33 -24.68
N VAL A 260 -5.25 0.23 -23.42
CA VAL A 260 -5.83 -1.00 -22.87
C VAL A 260 -7.14 -1.36 -23.60
N GLN A 261 -7.97 -0.39 -23.92
CA GLN A 261 -9.23 -0.64 -24.65
C GLN A 261 -9.02 -1.07 -26.11
N GLU A 262 -7.91 -0.67 -26.73
CA GLU A 262 -7.59 -0.98 -28.12
C GLU A 262 -6.74 -2.25 -28.30
N CYS A 263 -6.17 -2.80 -27.23
CA CYS A 263 -5.24 -3.93 -27.32
C CYS A 263 -5.93 -5.21 -27.83
N ASP A 264 -5.15 -6.08 -28.50
CA ASP A 264 -5.56 -7.41 -28.93
C ASP A 264 -5.04 -8.52 -28.01
N LEU A 265 -4.01 -8.21 -27.19
CA LEU A 265 -3.48 -9.09 -26.17
C LEU A 265 -3.18 -8.29 -24.89
N LEU A 266 -3.85 -8.66 -23.80
CA LEU A 266 -3.62 -8.11 -22.46
C LEU A 266 -2.83 -9.12 -21.64
N ILE A 267 -1.66 -8.71 -21.15
CA ILE A 267 -0.81 -9.54 -20.30
C ILE A 267 -0.86 -8.97 -18.89
N ALA A 268 -1.65 -9.60 -18.02
CA ALA A 268 -1.76 -9.24 -16.61
C ALA A 268 -0.63 -9.88 -15.81
N VAL A 269 0.19 -9.05 -15.16
CA VAL A 269 1.38 -9.46 -14.39
C VAL A 269 1.21 -9.08 -12.95
N GLY A 270 0.87 -10.06 -12.09
CA GLY A 270 0.61 -9.83 -10.68
C GLY A 270 -0.50 -8.82 -10.43
N ALA A 271 -1.62 -8.96 -11.16
CA ALA A 271 -2.74 -8.02 -11.17
C ALA A 271 -4.09 -8.74 -11.06
N ARG A 272 -5.03 -8.20 -10.27
CA ARG A 272 -6.28 -8.87 -9.85
C ARG A 272 -7.52 -8.54 -10.68
N PHE A 273 -7.44 -7.70 -11.69
CA PHE A 273 -8.62 -7.15 -12.40
C PHE A 273 -9.61 -6.42 -11.46
N ASP A 274 -9.06 -5.62 -10.57
CA ASP A 274 -9.78 -4.79 -9.61
C ASP A 274 -10.79 -3.85 -10.28
N ASP A 275 -11.95 -3.61 -9.64
CA ASP A 275 -13.01 -2.77 -10.20
C ASP A 275 -12.59 -1.31 -10.42
N ARG A 276 -11.65 -0.79 -9.61
CA ARG A 276 -11.08 0.54 -9.81
C ARG A 276 -10.18 0.64 -11.05
N VAL A 277 -9.70 -0.50 -11.53
CA VAL A 277 -8.90 -0.59 -12.74
C VAL A 277 -9.75 -0.90 -13.97
N THR A 278 -10.67 -1.86 -13.86
CA THR A 278 -11.43 -2.35 -15.00
C THR A 278 -12.63 -1.49 -15.37
N GLY A 279 -13.14 -0.69 -14.43
CA GLY A 279 -14.45 -0.05 -14.61
C GLY A 279 -15.50 -1.12 -14.88
N LYS A 280 -16.30 -0.95 -15.94
CA LYS A 280 -17.28 -1.95 -16.37
C LYS A 280 -16.57 -3.15 -16.99
N LEU A 281 -16.46 -4.24 -16.23
CA LEU A 281 -15.63 -5.41 -16.55
C LEU A 281 -15.86 -6.00 -17.94
N ASN A 282 -17.12 -6.08 -18.41
CA ASN A 282 -17.46 -6.66 -19.72
C ASN A 282 -17.06 -5.76 -20.91
N THR A 283 -16.68 -4.52 -20.67
CA THR A 283 -16.17 -3.59 -21.68
C THR A 283 -14.67 -3.32 -21.51
N PHE A 284 -14.03 -3.91 -20.52
CA PHE A 284 -12.58 -3.75 -20.28
C PHE A 284 -11.77 -4.60 -21.27
N ALA A 285 -10.92 -3.97 -22.09
CA ALA A 285 -10.14 -4.62 -23.12
C ALA A 285 -10.98 -5.62 -23.95
N PRO A 286 -12.08 -5.16 -24.61
CA PRO A 286 -13.13 -6.06 -25.11
C PRO A 286 -12.67 -6.99 -26.22
N ASN A 287 -11.63 -6.61 -26.96
CA ASN A 287 -11.09 -7.36 -28.09
C ASN A 287 -9.83 -8.18 -27.73
N ALA A 288 -9.37 -8.10 -26.49
CA ALA A 288 -8.12 -8.69 -26.09
C ALA A 288 -8.25 -10.16 -25.68
N SER A 289 -7.36 -11.00 -26.19
CA SER A 289 -6.98 -12.23 -25.52
C SER A 289 -6.22 -11.91 -24.24
N VAL A 290 -6.26 -12.80 -23.24
CA VAL A 290 -5.66 -12.54 -21.92
C VAL A 290 -4.66 -13.63 -21.56
N ILE A 291 -3.44 -13.23 -21.23
CA ILE A 291 -2.46 -14.03 -20.47
C ILE A 291 -2.46 -13.48 -19.03
N HIS A 292 -2.68 -14.34 -18.04
CA HIS A 292 -2.69 -13.93 -16.62
C HIS A 292 -1.59 -14.66 -15.87
N MET A 293 -0.65 -13.91 -15.30
CA MET A 293 0.45 -14.39 -14.45
C MET A 293 0.23 -13.95 -13.02
N ASP A 294 0.04 -14.89 -12.12
CA ASP A 294 -0.12 -14.62 -10.68
C ASP A 294 0.35 -15.81 -9.84
N ILE A 295 0.69 -15.55 -8.58
CA ILE A 295 1.03 -16.61 -7.62
C ILE A 295 -0.22 -17.20 -6.98
N ASP A 296 -1.33 -16.45 -6.91
CA ASP A 296 -2.56 -16.83 -6.24
C ASP A 296 -3.52 -17.56 -7.19
N PRO A 297 -3.71 -18.88 -7.01
CA PRO A 297 -4.65 -19.63 -7.85
C PRO A 297 -6.09 -19.12 -7.74
N ALA A 298 -6.46 -18.48 -6.63
CA ALA A 298 -7.80 -17.95 -6.41
C ALA A 298 -8.11 -16.71 -7.27
N GLU A 299 -7.09 -16.02 -7.78
CA GLU A 299 -7.28 -14.88 -8.71
C GLU A 299 -7.42 -15.34 -10.18
N MET A 300 -6.98 -16.59 -10.50
CA MET A 300 -7.08 -17.11 -11.85
C MET A 300 -8.55 -17.34 -12.27
N ASN A 301 -8.93 -16.71 -13.40
CA ASN A 301 -10.30 -16.81 -13.95
C ASN A 301 -11.44 -16.31 -13.03
N LYS A 302 -11.11 -15.59 -11.97
CA LYS A 302 -12.07 -15.10 -10.98
C LYS A 302 -13.02 -14.04 -11.57
N LEU A 303 -12.48 -13.02 -12.19
CA LEU A 303 -13.23 -11.90 -12.78
C LEU A 303 -13.14 -11.88 -14.31
N ARG A 304 -11.99 -12.13 -14.86
CA ARG A 304 -11.73 -12.18 -16.30
C ARG A 304 -11.18 -13.56 -16.68
N GLN A 305 -11.83 -14.22 -17.67
CA GLN A 305 -11.34 -15.49 -18.20
C GLN A 305 -10.00 -15.26 -18.90
N ALA A 306 -8.96 -15.96 -18.48
CA ALA A 306 -7.68 -16.00 -19.16
C ALA A 306 -7.69 -17.03 -20.29
N HIS A 307 -7.07 -16.70 -21.42
CA HIS A 307 -6.80 -17.66 -22.50
C HIS A 307 -5.61 -18.55 -22.15
N VAL A 308 -4.66 -17.99 -21.39
CA VAL A 308 -3.57 -18.74 -20.73
C VAL A 308 -3.40 -18.19 -19.32
N ALA A 309 -3.52 -19.08 -18.34
CA ALA A 309 -3.29 -18.79 -16.93
C ALA A 309 -1.95 -19.40 -16.50
N LEU A 310 -1.00 -18.58 -16.10
CA LEU A 310 0.34 -18.99 -15.66
C LEU A 310 0.46 -18.73 -14.15
N GLN A 311 0.21 -19.78 -13.37
CA GLN A 311 0.41 -19.71 -11.91
C GLN A 311 1.89 -19.97 -11.60
N GLY A 312 2.55 -19.05 -10.89
CA GLY A 312 3.94 -19.24 -10.51
C GLY A 312 4.66 -17.95 -10.13
N ASP A 313 5.94 -18.07 -9.84
CA ASP A 313 6.82 -16.95 -9.54
C ASP A 313 7.12 -16.13 -10.80
N LEU A 314 6.90 -14.82 -10.73
CA LEU A 314 7.18 -13.90 -11.83
C LEU A 314 8.66 -13.85 -12.21
N ASN A 315 9.57 -14.13 -11.28
CA ASN A 315 11.00 -14.23 -11.57
C ASN A 315 11.36 -15.38 -12.50
N SER A 316 10.52 -16.41 -12.56
CA SER A 316 10.65 -17.55 -13.49
C SER A 316 9.80 -17.36 -14.73
N LEU A 317 8.57 -16.86 -14.60
CA LEU A 317 7.61 -16.72 -15.69
C LEU A 317 8.01 -15.65 -16.71
N LEU A 318 8.48 -14.49 -16.28
CA LEU A 318 8.85 -13.40 -17.18
C LEU A 318 10.01 -13.77 -18.12
N PRO A 319 11.14 -14.35 -17.64
CA PRO A 319 12.19 -14.84 -18.52
C PRO A 319 11.72 -15.91 -19.50
N ALA A 320 10.84 -16.82 -19.07
CA ALA A 320 10.32 -17.90 -19.92
C ALA A 320 9.49 -17.38 -21.11
N LEU A 321 8.87 -16.21 -20.98
CA LEU A 321 8.08 -15.59 -22.06
C LEU A 321 8.87 -14.59 -22.92
N GLN A 322 10.12 -14.31 -22.58
CA GLN A 322 10.92 -13.26 -23.21
C GLN A 322 11.18 -13.55 -24.70
N GLN A 323 10.83 -12.62 -25.58
CA GLN A 323 11.07 -12.69 -27.03
C GLN A 323 10.92 -11.33 -27.69
N SER A 324 11.60 -11.10 -28.81
CA SER A 324 11.43 -9.88 -29.61
C SER A 324 10.09 -9.88 -30.34
N LEU A 325 9.44 -8.73 -30.38
CA LEU A 325 8.13 -8.54 -31.02
C LEU A 325 8.20 -7.59 -32.21
N LYS A 326 7.38 -7.83 -33.24
CA LYS A 326 7.25 -7.00 -34.44
C LYS A 326 5.97 -6.16 -34.31
N ILE A 327 6.01 -5.11 -33.49
CA ILE A 327 4.84 -4.29 -33.13
C ILE A 327 5.13 -2.78 -33.32
N ASP A 328 5.91 -2.40 -34.31
CA ASP A 328 6.40 -1.02 -34.49
C ASP A 328 5.25 -0.02 -34.65
N ALA A 329 4.21 -0.35 -35.41
CA ALA A 329 3.03 0.50 -35.57
C ALA A 329 2.30 0.72 -34.23
N TRP A 330 2.23 -0.30 -33.37
CA TRP A 330 1.61 -0.21 -32.06
C TRP A 330 2.45 0.60 -31.07
N ARG A 331 3.77 0.45 -31.12
CA ARG A 331 4.70 1.29 -30.33
C ARG A 331 4.54 2.76 -30.70
N GLN A 332 4.50 3.06 -32.00
CA GLN A 332 4.32 4.43 -32.47
C GLN A 332 2.96 4.99 -32.01
N HIS A 333 1.88 4.27 -32.21
CA HIS A 333 0.54 4.69 -31.78
C HIS A 333 0.47 4.93 -30.26
N SER A 334 1.08 4.06 -29.45
CA SER A 334 1.13 4.21 -28.00
C SER A 334 1.94 5.43 -27.56
N ALA A 335 3.03 5.75 -28.26
CA ALA A 335 3.82 6.95 -28.02
C ALA A 335 3.05 8.24 -28.43
N GLU A 336 2.27 8.17 -29.51
CA GLU A 336 1.37 9.24 -29.93
C GLU A 336 0.29 9.51 -28.89
N LEU A 337 -0.40 8.46 -28.38
CA LEU A 337 -1.38 8.58 -27.28
C LEU A 337 -0.78 9.24 -26.04
N ARG A 338 0.45 8.87 -25.66
CA ARG A 338 1.15 9.48 -24.52
C ARG A 338 1.42 10.96 -24.75
N THR A 339 1.80 11.34 -25.97
CA THR A 339 2.11 12.74 -26.32
C THR A 339 0.84 13.59 -26.41
N GLU A 340 -0.20 13.07 -27.04
CA GLU A 340 -1.49 13.74 -27.20
C GLU A 340 -2.18 14.01 -25.85
N HIS A 341 -2.03 13.06 -24.92
CA HIS A 341 -2.69 13.11 -23.62
C HIS A 341 -1.73 13.41 -22.46
N THR A 342 -0.70 14.21 -22.73
CA THR A 342 0.22 14.66 -21.68
C THR A 342 -0.47 15.57 -20.68
N TRP A 343 0.05 15.61 -19.44
CA TRP A 343 -0.49 16.47 -18.39
C TRP A 343 -0.20 17.94 -18.68
N HIS A 344 -1.23 18.79 -18.48
CA HIS A 344 -1.08 20.25 -18.52
C HIS A 344 -1.22 20.82 -17.13
N TYR A 345 -0.33 21.73 -16.77
CA TYR A 345 -0.26 22.32 -15.44
C TYR A 345 -0.60 23.81 -15.41
N ASP A 346 -1.14 24.33 -16.52
CA ASP A 346 -1.61 25.71 -16.58
C ASP A 346 -2.86 25.85 -15.69
N HIS A 347 -2.71 26.67 -14.64
CA HIS A 347 -3.79 26.96 -13.72
C HIS A 347 -3.85 28.48 -13.49
N PRO A 348 -4.97 29.14 -13.84
CA PRO A 348 -5.11 30.59 -13.68
C PRO A 348 -5.19 30.98 -12.20
N GLY A 349 -4.85 32.24 -11.91
CA GLY A 349 -4.94 32.79 -10.55
C GLY A 349 -3.72 32.50 -9.69
N GLU A 350 -3.84 32.80 -8.40
CA GLU A 350 -2.75 32.71 -7.42
C GLU A 350 -2.87 31.46 -6.53
N ALA A 351 -3.99 30.73 -6.60
CA ALA A 351 -4.22 29.52 -5.81
C ALA A 351 -3.20 28.43 -6.16
N ILE A 352 -2.89 27.60 -5.17
CA ILE A 352 -1.98 26.47 -5.35
C ILE A 352 -2.74 25.35 -6.06
N TYR A 353 -2.23 24.95 -7.21
CA TYR A 353 -2.70 23.80 -7.97
C TYR A 353 -2.00 22.53 -7.49
N ALA A 354 -2.71 21.69 -6.77
CA ALA A 354 -2.14 20.50 -6.13
C ALA A 354 -1.38 19.57 -7.09
N PRO A 355 -1.85 19.27 -8.32
CA PRO A 355 -1.09 18.49 -9.30
C PRO A 355 0.28 19.08 -9.64
N LEU A 356 0.37 20.39 -9.83
CA LEU A 356 1.66 21.06 -10.11
C LEU A 356 2.59 21.03 -8.91
N LEU A 357 2.07 21.28 -7.69
CA LEU A 357 2.86 21.19 -6.46
C LEU A 357 3.47 19.79 -6.31
N LEU A 358 2.68 18.73 -6.53
CA LEU A 358 3.16 17.36 -6.42
C LEU A 358 4.18 17.00 -7.51
N LYS A 359 4.00 17.51 -8.73
CA LYS A 359 5.01 17.43 -9.79
C LYS A 359 6.32 18.10 -9.38
N GLN A 360 6.25 19.32 -8.84
CA GLN A 360 7.40 20.06 -8.35
C GLN A 360 8.08 19.36 -7.16
N LEU A 361 7.31 18.76 -6.26
CA LEU A 361 7.85 17.93 -5.18
C LEU A 361 8.55 16.70 -5.74
N SER A 362 7.95 16.04 -6.74
CA SER A 362 8.53 14.87 -7.40
C SER A 362 9.88 15.18 -8.06
N ASP A 363 10.02 16.35 -8.65
CA ASP A 363 11.26 16.78 -9.32
C ASP A 363 12.39 17.14 -8.33
N ARG A 364 12.03 17.54 -7.10
CA ARG A 364 12.96 17.99 -6.05
C ARG A 364 13.36 16.93 -5.04
N LYS A 365 12.45 15.96 -4.77
CA LYS A 365 12.74 14.91 -3.79
C LYS A 365 13.91 14.04 -4.23
N PRO A 366 14.72 13.50 -3.32
CA PRO A 366 15.69 12.46 -3.64
C PRO A 366 15.02 11.28 -4.38
N ALA A 367 15.72 10.70 -5.36
CA ALA A 367 15.16 9.64 -6.23
C ALA A 367 14.59 8.45 -5.44
N ASP A 368 15.30 8.03 -4.39
CA ASP A 368 14.92 6.90 -3.53
C ASP A 368 14.04 7.27 -2.34
N SER A 369 13.47 8.48 -2.32
CA SER A 369 12.52 8.87 -1.27
C SER A 369 11.34 7.92 -1.23
N VAL A 370 10.88 7.59 -0.03
CA VAL A 370 9.61 6.91 0.18
C VAL A 370 8.50 7.94 0.31
N VAL A 371 7.45 7.79 -0.47
CA VAL A 371 6.24 8.60 -0.37
C VAL A 371 5.14 7.72 0.20
N THR A 372 4.56 8.12 1.32
CA THR A 372 3.33 7.53 1.83
C THR A 372 2.17 8.47 1.55
N THR A 373 1.01 7.95 1.22
CA THR A 373 -0.18 8.78 1.07
C THR A 373 -1.31 8.30 1.97
N ASP A 374 -2.10 9.24 2.41
CA ASP A 374 -3.44 8.97 2.88
C ASP A 374 -4.40 8.73 1.71
N VAL A 375 -5.67 8.50 1.98
CA VAL A 375 -6.70 8.18 0.99
C VAL A 375 -7.58 9.39 0.69
N GLY A 376 -7.70 9.73 -0.59
CA GLY A 376 -8.46 10.86 -1.08
C GLY A 376 -7.92 11.42 -2.39
N GLN A 377 -8.26 12.68 -2.71
CA GLN A 377 -7.78 13.34 -3.93
C GLN A 377 -6.25 13.42 -3.99
N HIS A 378 -5.61 13.72 -2.86
CA HIS A 378 -4.15 13.79 -2.72
C HIS A 378 -3.45 12.46 -3.07
N GLN A 379 -4.06 11.32 -2.78
CA GLN A 379 -3.57 10.00 -3.18
C GLN A 379 -3.54 9.86 -4.70
N MET A 380 -4.64 10.21 -5.35
CA MET A 380 -4.75 10.09 -6.81
C MET A 380 -3.82 11.07 -7.52
N TRP A 381 -3.75 12.33 -7.07
CA TRP A 381 -2.80 13.29 -7.62
C TRP A 381 -1.34 12.86 -7.44
N SER A 382 -0.99 12.26 -6.29
CA SER A 382 0.34 11.68 -6.07
C SER A 382 0.64 10.54 -7.05
N ALA A 383 -0.35 9.68 -7.31
CA ALA A 383 -0.23 8.58 -8.26
C ALA A 383 -0.11 9.06 -9.71
N GLN A 384 -0.78 10.16 -10.07
CA GLN A 384 -0.80 10.72 -11.43
C GLN A 384 0.42 11.58 -11.75
N HIS A 385 0.91 12.36 -10.78
CA HIS A 385 1.84 13.46 -11.04
C HIS A 385 3.23 13.28 -10.42
N MET A 386 3.45 12.23 -9.61
CA MET A 386 4.76 11.91 -9.07
C MET A 386 5.38 10.70 -9.73
N THR A 387 6.71 10.61 -9.70
CA THR A 387 7.48 9.48 -10.21
C THR A 387 8.14 8.71 -9.07
N TYR A 388 8.21 7.40 -9.24
CA TYR A 388 8.76 6.46 -8.27
C TYR A 388 9.77 5.55 -8.96
N THR A 389 10.90 5.27 -8.31
CA THR A 389 11.97 4.43 -8.87
C THR A 389 11.75 2.95 -8.60
N ARG A 390 10.95 2.64 -7.58
CA ARG A 390 10.59 1.28 -7.15
C ARG A 390 9.19 1.26 -6.53
N PRO A 391 8.45 0.14 -6.56
CA PRO A 391 7.14 0.04 -5.91
C PRO A 391 7.18 0.29 -4.39
N GLU A 392 8.30 -0.04 -3.74
CA GLU A 392 8.53 0.18 -2.30
C GLU A 392 8.64 1.67 -1.94
N ASN A 393 8.83 2.53 -2.93
CA ASN A 393 8.90 3.98 -2.76
C ASN A 393 7.52 4.67 -2.81
N PHE A 394 6.45 3.91 -3.06
CA PHE A 394 5.08 4.42 -3.00
C PHE A 394 4.21 3.51 -2.12
N ILE A 395 3.87 3.98 -0.93
CA ILE A 395 3.13 3.24 0.08
C ILE A 395 1.79 3.92 0.33
N THR A 396 0.71 3.23 -0.01
CA THR A 396 -0.65 3.76 0.11
C THR A 396 -1.62 2.62 0.39
N SER A 397 -2.75 2.89 1.04
CA SER A 397 -3.86 1.95 1.17
C SER A 397 -4.63 1.91 -0.14
N SER A 398 -4.57 0.77 -0.84
CA SER A 398 -5.15 0.64 -2.17
C SER A 398 -6.45 -0.17 -2.17
N GLY A 399 -6.44 -1.35 -1.57
CA GLY A 399 -7.55 -2.29 -1.60
C GLY A 399 -8.68 -1.93 -0.65
N LEU A 400 -8.36 -1.50 0.58
CA LEU A 400 -9.35 -1.08 1.56
C LEU A 400 -9.67 0.42 1.44
N GLY A 401 -8.68 1.24 1.06
CA GLY A 401 -8.86 2.68 0.96
C GLY A 401 -9.00 3.35 2.33
N THR A 402 -8.13 3.00 3.26
CA THR A 402 -8.20 3.43 4.66
C THR A 402 -7.71 4.84 4.85
N MET A 403 -8.60 5.77 5.16
CA MET A 403 -8.22 7.11 5.64
C MET A 403 -7.52 7.01 7.02
N GLY A 404 -6.52 7.87 7.24
CA GLY A 404 -5.67 7.82 8.43
C GLY A 404 -4.45 6.89 8.29
N PHE A 405 -4.24 6.28 7.12
CA PHE A 405 -3.14 5.36 6.85
C PHE A 405 -1.78 6.05 6.70
N GLY A 406 -1.75 7.22 6.07
CA GLY A 406 -0.52 7.86 5.56
C GLY A 406 0.53 8.15 6.61
N LEU A 407 0.16 8.80 7.71
CA LEU A 407 1.08 9.19 8.78
C LEU A 407 1.66 7.98 9.53
N PRO A 408 0.87 7.01 10.05
CA PRO A 408 1.46 5.85 10.70
C PRO A 408 2.27 4.97 9.73
N ALA A 409 1.87 4.82 8.48
CA ALA A 409 2.68 4.12 7.46
C ALA A 409 4.03 4.83 7.22
N ALA A 410 4.05 6.17 7.22
CA ALA A 410 5.28 6.96 7.15
C ALA A 410 6.19 6.70 8.36
N VAL A 411 5.63 6.59 9.56
CA VAL A 411 6.38 6.21 10.76
C VAL A 411 7.06 4.86 10.56
N GLY A 412 6.32 3.86 10.09
CA GLY A 412 6.88 2.53 9.81
C GLY A 412 7.97 2.55 8.72
N ALA A 413 7.72 3.27 7.64
CA ALA A 413 8.67 3.42 6.54
C ALA A 413 9.96 4.14 6.97
N GLN A 414 9.86 5.18 7.82
CA GLN A 414 11.05 5.89 8.30
C GLN A 414 11.90 5.05 9.27
N VAL A 415 11.26 4.23 10.10
CA VAL A 415 11.97 3.25 10.94
C VAL A 415 12.66 2.18 10.08
N ALA A 416 12.01 1.76 9.01
CA ALA A 416 12.55 0.79 8.07
C ALA A 416 13.76 1.34 7.28
N ARG A 417 13.71 2.62 6.95
CA ARG A 417 14.69 3.31 6.08
C ARG A 417 15.15 4.61 6.74
N PRO A 418 15.96 4.52 7.81
CA PRO A 418 16.29 5.67 8.67
C PRO A 418 17.10 6.77 7.97
N ASN A 419 17.83 6.42 6.90
CA ASN A 419 18.69 7.35 6.15
C ASN A 419 18.00 7.94 4.90
N ASP A 420 16.81 7.44 4.55
CA ASP A 420 16.09 7.91 3.38
C ASP A 420 15.09 9.01 3.75
N THR A 421 14.81 9.87 2.80
CA THR A 421 13.75 10.86 2.96
C THR A 421 12.39 10.17 2.86
N VAL A 422 11.58 10.28 3.90
CA VAL A 422 10.20 9.79 3.90
C VAL A 422 9.24 10.99 3.91
N ILE A 423 8.33 11.01 2.94
CA ILE A 423 7.38 12.09 2.73
C ILE A 423 5.96 11.52 2.89
N CYS A 424 5.22 12.03 3.86
CA CYS A 424 3.80 11.73 4.04
C CYS A 424 2.96 12.80 3.34
N ILE A 425 2.14 12.42 2.37
CA ILE A 425 1.18 13.32 1.71
C ILE A 425 -0.21 12.97 2.23
N SER A 426 -0.84 13.88 2.93
CA SER A 426 -2.15 13.66 3.55
C SER A 426 -3.11 14.80 3.21
N GLY A 427 -4.41 14.50 3.21
CA GLY A 427 -5.47 15.49 3.20
C GLY A 427 -5.89 15.83 4.63
N ASP A 428 -6.49 16.99 4.81
CA ASP A 428 -6.93 17.52 6.11
C ASP A 428 -7.83 16.55 6.88
N GLY A 429 -8.84 15.99 6.23
CA GLY A 429 -9.74 15.02 6.87
C GLY A 429 -9.06 13.70 7.26
N SER A 430 -8.20 13.16 6.39
CA SER A 430 -7.48 11.92 6.67
C SER A 430 -6.43 12.09 7.78
N PHE A 431 -5.71 13.22 7.76
CA PHE A 431 -4.67 13.52 8.73
C PHE A 431 -5.21 13.51 10.18
N MET A 432 -6.42 14.04 10.37
CA MET A 432 -7.05 14.08 11.70
C MET A 432 -7.37 12.70 12.27
N MET A 433 -7.51 11.66 11.43
CA MET A 433 -7.89 10.32 11.90
C MET A 433 -6.78 9.60 12.68
N ASN A 434 -5.50 9.94 12.43
CA ASN A 434 -4.34 9.37 13.13
C ASN A 434 -3.30 10.43 13.52
N VAL A 435 -3.74 11.66 13.72
CA VAL A 435 -2.88 12.81 14.06
C VAL A 435 -2.07 12.59 15.35
N GLN A 436 -2.57 11.76 16.28
CA GLN A 436 -1.88 11.40 17.52
C GLN A 436 -0.52 10.75 17.29
N GLU A 437 -0.28 10.17 16.10
CA GLU A 437 1.03 9.59 15.74
C GLU A 437 2.13 10.64 15.57
N LEU A 438 1.82 11.93 15.51
CA LEU A 438 2.80 13.00 15.70
C LEU A 438 3.54 12.86 17.04
N GLY A 439 2.89 12.29 18.06
CA GLY A 439 3.53 11.94 19.33
C GLY A 439 4.57 10.84 19.18
N THR A 440 4.38 9.90 18.27
CA THR A 440 5.34 8.85 17.92
C THR A 440 6.52 9.45 17.15
N VAL A 441 6.25 10.32 16.17
CA VAL A 441 7.26 11.06 15.41
C VAL A 441 8.17 11.84 16.35
N LYS A 442 7.58 12.62 17.27
CA LYS A 442 8.33 13.38 18.28
C LYS A 442 9.17 12.49 19.19
N ARG A 443 8.58 11.40 19.71
CA ARG A 443 9.26 10.50 20.65
C ARG A 443 10.52 9.88 20.06
N LYS A 444 10.47 9.49 18.79
CA LYS A 444 11.56 8.84 18.06
C LYS A 444 12.40 9.81 17.24
N GLN A 445 12.07 11.09 17.25
CA GLN A 445 12.75 12.14 16.46
C GLN A 445 12.85 11.76 14.98
N LEU A 446 11.78 11.16 14.42
CA LEU A 446 11.75 10.72 13.03
C LEU A 446 11.76 11.93 12.08
N PRO A 447 12.67 12.02 11.11
CA PRO A 447 12.80 13.20 10.23
C PRO A 447 11.76 13.22 9.10
N LEU A 448 10.51 12.86 9.40
CA LEU A 448 9.40 12.81 8.44
C LEU A 448 9.09 14.18 7.85
N LYS A 449 8.86 14.23 6.54
CA LYS A 449 8.33 15.39 5.85
C LYS A 449 6.83 15.17 5.61
N ILE A 450 6.01 16.06 6.12
CA ILE A 450 4.54 15.94 6.02
C ILE A 450 4.05 17.07 5.12
N VAL A 451 3.42 16.72 4.01
CA VAL A 451 2.71 17.66 3.12
C VAL A 451 1.23 17.48 3.35
N LEU A 452 0.61 18.45 4.02
CA LEU A 452 -0.81 18.46 4.31
C LEU A 452 -1.54 19.32 3.29
N LEU A 453 -2.27 18.67 2.38
CA LEU A 453 -3.11 19.34 1.38
C LEU A 453 -4.49 19.60 1.99
N ASP A 454 -4.76 20.85 2.28
CA ASP A 454 -5.98 21.33 2.96
C ASP A 454 -6.89 22.04 1.97
N ASN A 455 -8.00 21.40 1.62
CA ASN A 455 -9.10 21.99 0.86
C ASN A 455 -10.36 22.23 1.71
N GLN A 456 -10.28 22.03 3.02
CA GLN A 456 -11.40 22.12 3.97
C GLN A 456 -12.60 21.25 3.58
N ARG A 457 -12.33 20.10 2.92
CA ARG A 457 -13.35 19.19 2.42
C ARG A 457 -12.91 17.73 2.54
N LEU A 458 -13.86 16.83 2.68
CA LEU A 458 -13.67 15.44 2.26
C LEU A 458 -13.72 15.40 0.72
N GLY A 459 -12.62 15.84 0.09
CA GLY A 459 -12.58 16.26 -1.31
C GLY A 459 -13.05 15.22 -2.31
N MET A 460 -12.69 13.93 -2.14
CA MET A 460 -13.15 12.85 -3.03
C MET A 460 -14.66 12.61 -2.88
N VAL A 461 -15.18 12.63 -1.64
CA VAL A 461 -16.63 12.46 -1.39
C VAL A 461 -17.40 13.66 -1.94
N ARG A 462 -16.90 14.88 -1.73
CA ARG A 462 -17.46 16.10 -2.32
C ARG A 462 -17.50 16.03 -3.84
N GLN A 463 -16.43 15.57 -4.50
CA GLN A 463 -16.39 15.39 -5.96
C GLN A 463 -17.49 14.43 -6.44
N TRP A 464 -17.73 13.33 -5.73
CA TRP A 464 -18.81 12.41 -6.05
C TRP A 464 -20.18 13.02 -5.83
N GLN A 465 -20.38 13.78 -4.75
CA GLN A 465 -21.64 14.51 -4.51
C GLN A 465 -21.90 15.53 -5.61
N GLN A 466 -20.86 16.23 -6.07
CA GLN A 466 -20.96 17.15 -7.18
C GLN A 466 -21.40 16.47 -8.48
N LEU A 467 -20.74 15.39 -8.85
CA LEU A 467 -20.94 14.76 -10.16
C LEU A 467 -22.16 13.86 -10.23
N PHE A 468 -22.51 13.18 -9.13
CA PHE A 468 -23.51 12.10 -9.16
C PHE A 468 -24.70 12.30 -8.22
N PHE A 469 -24.65 13.32 -7.32
CA PHE A 469 -25.71 13.58 -6.33
C PHE A 469 -26.27 15.01 -6.39
N GLN A 470 -26.26 15.64 -7.57
CA GLN A 470 -26.86 16.95 -7.82
C GLN A 470 -26.34 18.06 -6.86
N GLU A 471 -25.03 18.03 -6.56
CA GLU A 471 -24.37 18.97 -5.65
C GLU A 471 -24.96 19.00 -4.23
N ARG A 472 -25.57 17.91 -3.80
CA ARG A 472 -26.11 17.78 -2.45
C ARG A 472 -24.97 17.42 -1.49
N TYR A 473 -24.25 18.43 -1.04
CA TYR A 473 -23.08 18.29 -0.15
C TYR A 473 -23.54 18.03 1.28
N SER A 474 -23.41 16.78 1.74
CA SER A 474 -23.75 16.36 3.09
C SER A 474 -22.48 15.92 3.82
N GLU A 475 -22.17 16.55 4.97
CA GLU A 475 -21.08 16.20 5.89
C GLU A 475 -19.69 16.14 5.23
N THR A 476 -19.45 16.92 4.18
CA THR A 476 -18.14 16.97 3.49
C THR A 476 -17.37 18.28 3.70
N THR A 477 -17.93 19.20 4.48
CA THR A 477 -17.31 20.49 4.81
C THR A 477 -16.50 20.36 6.09
N LEU A 478 -15.25 20.81 6.07
CA LEU A 478 -14.29 20.77 7.19
C LEU A 478 -13.72 22.17 7.49
N THR A 479 -14.57 23.21 7.42
CA THR A 479 -14.14 24.60 7.70
C THR A 479 -13.83 24.86 9.19
N ASP A 480 -14.12 23.90 10.04
CA ASP A 480 -13.83 23.86 11.47
C ASP A 480 -12.54 23.09 11.81
N ASN A 481 -11.69 22.80 10.81
CA ASN A 481 -10.37 22.22 11.01
C ASN A 481 -9.54 23.05 12.03
N PRO A 482 -8.70 22.38 12.84
CA PRO A 482 -7.79 23.08 13.75
C PRO A 482 -6.72 23.88 12.98
N ASP A 483 -6.05 24.78 13.66
CA ASP A 483 -4.78 25.33 13.17
C ASP A 483 -3.71 24.22 13.18
N PHE A 484 -3.40 23.69 12.01
CA PHE A 484 -2.48 22.57 11.86
C PHE A 484 -1.04 22.91 12.22
N LEU A 485 -0.62 24.19 12.13
CA LEU A 485 0.70 24.62 12.60
C LEU A 485 0.77 24.67 14.12
N MET A 486 -0.27 25.16 14.76
CA MET A 486 -0.36 25.09 16.24
C MET A 486 -0.38 23.65 16.72
N LEU A 487 -1.11 22.78 16.04
CA LEU A 487 -1.18 21.35 16.35
C LEU A 487 0.21 20.68 16.20
N ALA A 488 0.92 20.90 15.10
CA ALA A 488 2.28 20.39 14.90
C ALA A 488 3.25 20.95 15.94
N SER A 489 3.17 22.24 16.24
CA SER A 489 3.98 22.92 17.25
C SER A 489 3.77 22.33 18.66
N ALA A 490 2.54 21.91 19.01
CA ALA A 490 2.26 21.25 20.29
C ALA A 490 3.05 19.92 20.44
N PHE A 491 3.38 19.26 19.32
CA PHE A 491 4.28 18.10 19.28
C PHE A 491 5.75 18.49 19.06
N GLY A 492 6.09 19.79 18.99
CA GLY A 492 7.45 20.27 18.73
C GLY A 492 7.92 20.01 17.30
N ILE A 493 7.01 19.94 16.36
CA ILE A 493 7.28 19.77 14.92
C ILE A 493 7.17 21.15 14.27
N PRO A 494 8.26 21.69 13.69
CA PRO A 494 8.22 22.94 12.95
C PRO A 494 7.43 22.79 11.65
N GLY A 495 6.91 23.89 11.15
CA GLY A 495 6.15 23.87 9.91
C GLY A 495 5.96 25.26 9.31
N GLN A 496 5.40 25.26 8.11
CA GLN A 496 5.05 26.45 7.36
C GLN A 496 3.68 26.29 6.72
N HIS A 497 2.90 27.35 6.66
CA HIS A 497 1.65 27.40 5.90
C HIS A 497 1.85 28.25 4.63
N ILE A 498 1.41 27.73 3.50
CA ILE A 498 1.42 28.42 2.22
C ILE A 498 0.04 28.41 1.57
N THR A 499 -0.31 29.52 0.92
CA THR A 499 -1.63 29.75 0.33
C THR A 499 -1.57 30.20 -1.12
N ARG A 500 -0.36 30.48 -1.65
CA ARG A 500 -0.15 31.01 -3.01
C ARG A 500 0.92 30.22 -3.75
N LYS A 501 0.73 30.09 -5.06
CA LYS A 501 1.62 29.33 -5.94
C LYS A 501 3.07 29.81 -5.97
N ASP A 502 3.33 31.12 -5.77
CA ASP A 502 4.67 31.70 -5.75
C ASP A 502 5.48 31.31 -4.48
N GLN A 503 4.84 30.76 -3.47
CA GLN A 503 5.46 30.28 -2.23
C GLN A 503 5.95 28.81 -2.33
N VAL A 504 5.45 28.04 -3.31
CA VAL A 504 5.59 26.58 -3.35
C VAL A 504 7.04 26.14 -3.41
N GLU A 505 7.82 26.67 -4.34
CA GLU A 505 9.21 26.22 -4.55
C GLU A 505 10.07 26.42 -3.30
N ALA A 506 10.06 27.61 -2.73
CA ALA A 506 10.82 27.92 -1.53
C ALA A 506 10.37 27.09 -0.30
N ALA A 507 9.08 26.82 -0.20
CA ALA A 507 8.53 26.01 0.90
C ALA A 507 8.92 24.53 0.77
N LEU A 508 8.89 23.96 -0.45
CA LEU A 508 9.36 22.59 -0.72
C LEU A 508 10.85 22.44 -0.41
N ASP A 509 11.68 23.41 -0.84
CA ASP A 509 13.11 23.40 -0.55
C ASP A 509 13.39 23.51 0.95
N THR A 510 12.66 24.37 1.67
CA THR A 510 12.77 24.50 3.13
C THR A 510 12.42 23.18 3.83
N MET A 511 11.30 22.55 3.45
CA MET A 511 10.86 21.28 4.01
C MET A 511 11.88 20.17 3.75
N LEU A 512 12.31 19.99 2.50
CA LEU A 512 13.22 18.90 2.12
C LEU A 512 14.60 19.03 2.76
N ASN A 513 15.08 20.26 2.99
CA ASN A 513 16.38 20.53 3.61
C ASN A 513 16.30 20.60 5.15
N SER A 514 15.15 20.49 5.78
CA SER A 514 15.05 20.45 7.24
C SER A 514 15.67 19.17 7.80
N GLU A 515 16.42 19.24 8.90
CA GLU A 515 17.07 18.07 9.50
C GLU A 515 16.10 17.14 10.22
N GLY A 516 15.07 17.70 10.88
CA GLY A 516 14.07 16.96 11.65
C GLY A 516 12.73 16.77 10.93
N PRO A 517 11.68 16.39 11.69
CA PRO A 517 10.33 16.37 11.15
C PRO A 517 9.88 17.79 10.75
N TYR A 518 9.06 17.87 9.70
CA TYR A 518 8.55 19.14 9.22
C TYR A 518 7.14 18.98 8.66
N LEU A 519 6.25 19.93 8.97
CA LEU A 519 4.91 19.97 8.41
C LEU A 519 4.76 21.17 7.45
N LEU A 520 4.53 20.86 6.16
CA LEU A 520 4.14 21.85 5.17
C LEU A 520 2.63 21.81 4.99
N HIS A 521 1.94 22.80 5.56
CA HIS A 521 0.50 23.00 5.41
C HIS A 521 0.24 23.80 4.13
N VAL A 522 -0.56 23.26 3.23
CA VAL A 522 -0.82 23.83 1.91
C VAL A 522 -2.32 24.01 1.73
N SER A 523 -2.79 25.26 1.69
CA SER A 523 -4.17 25.54 1.30
C SER A 523 -4.31 25.42 -0.22
N ILE A 524 -5.23 24.58 -0.66
CA ILE A 524 -5.55 24.36 -2.07
C ILE A 524 -7.02 24.71 -2.35
N ASP A 525 -7.37 24.81 -3.65
CA ASP A 525 -8.75 25.09 -4.05
C ASP A 525 -9.70 23.98 -3.57
N GLU A 526 -10.77 24.38 -2.88
CA GLU A 526 -11.79 23.46 -2.35
C GLU A 526 -12.61 22.75 -3.44
N LEU A 527 -12.66 23.33 -4.64
CA LEU A 527 -13.47 22.82 -5.76
C LEU A 527 -12.66 21.98 -6.76
N GLU A 528 -11.34 21.90 -6.60
CA GLU A 528 -10.53 21.11 -7.53
C GLU A 528 -10.86 19.63 -7.43
N ASN A 529 -11.00 18.99 -8.58
CA ASN A 529 -11.32 17.58 -8.72
C ASN A 529 -10.14 16.78 -9.28
N VAL A 530 -10.18 15.47 -9.05
CA VAL A 530 -9.24 14.54 -9.71
C VAL A 530 -9.78 14.21 -11.10
N TRP A 531 -9.01 14.52 -12.12
CA TRP A 531 -9.31 14.23 -13.52
C TRP A 531 -8.16 13.44 -14.18
N PRO A 532 -8.44 12.58 -15.20
CA PRO A 532 -9.78 12.15 -15.60
C PRO A 532 -10.45 11.25 -14.55
N LEU A 533 -11.73 11.01 -14.72
CA LEU A 533 -12.51 10.09 -13.89
C LEU A 533 -13.33 9.17 -14.79
N VAL A 534 -13.16 7.86 -14.67
CA VAL A 534 -14.10 6.87 -15.22
C VAL A 534 -15.27 6.75 -14.25
N PRO A 535 -16.50 7.12 -14.63
CA PRO A 535 -17.66 7.00 -13.75
C PRO A 535 -17.94 5.55 -13.35
N PRO A 536 -18.57 5.30 -12.19
CA PRO A 536 -18.97 3.95 -11.81
C PRO A 536 -19.84 3.28 -12.88
N GLY A 537 -19.44 2.06 -13.27
CA GLY A 537 -20.17 1.29 -14.29
C GLY A 537 -19.97 1.75 -15.74
N ALA A 538 -19.08 2.72 -15.98
CA ALA A 538 -18.67 3.15 -17.32
C ALA A 538 -17.46 2.36 -17.82
N SER A 539 -17.23 2.39 -19.13
CA SER A 539 -16.03 1.87 -19.77
C SER A 539 -14.84 2.80 -19.51
N ASN A 540 -13.61 2.26 -19.49
CA ASN A 540 -12.40 3.07 -19.38
C ASN A 540 -12.20 4.07 -20.53
N SER A 541 -12.94 3.94 -21.64
CA SER A 541 -12.98 4.93 -22.72
C SER A 541 -13.95 6.09 -22.47
N GLU A 542 -14.82 5.97 -21.46
CA GLU A 542 -15.88 6.95 -21.16
C GLU A 542 -15.45 7.84 -19.97
N MET A 543 -14.25 8.40 -20.06
CA MET A 543 -13.71 9.26 -19.00
C MET A 543 -14.37 10.64 -19.00
N LEU A 544 -14.72 11.12 -17.80
CA LEU A 544 -15.04 12.52 -17.57
C LEU A 544 -13.75 13.34 -17.44
N GLU A 545 -13.78 14.55 -17.93
CA GLU A 545 -12.69 15.52 -17.89
C GLU A 545 -13.16 16.85 -17.29
N LYS A 546 -12.22 17.67 -16.86
CA LYS A 546 -12.54 19.06 -16.49
C LYS A 546 -13.13 19.77 -17.71
N LEU A 547 -14.34 20.30 -17.57
CA LEU A 547 -14.91 21.14 -18.59
C LEU A 547 -14.04 22.40 -18.73
N SER A 548 -13.56 22.64 -19.93
CA SER A 548 -12.70 23.79 -20.30
C SER A 548 -13.43 25.12 -20.16
#